data_a50254da5f7f0b21e5cdf2cafdd7ceb3
#
_entry.id   a50254da5f7f0b21e5cdf2cafdd7ceb3
#
_cell.length_a   1.000
_cell.length_b   1.000
_cell.length_c   1.000
_cell.angle_alpha   90.00
_cell.angle_beta   90.00
_cell.angle_gamma   90.00
#
_symmetry.space_group_name_H-M   'P 1'
#
loop_
_entity.id
_entity.type
_entity.pdbx_description
1 polymer ?
#
loop_
_entity_poly.entity_id
_entity_poly.type
_entity_poly.pdbx_seq_one_letter_code
_entity_poly.pdbx_strand_id
1 'polypeptide(L)'
;MRCRLSFFYSPPTLNPTRMLNLVKNDPWLEPFSSTIEHRHQLAIDKEKELCGPKGSLSDFADGYLYFGLHRNEKGEWIIREWAPHATGIYLIGDFSDWKELPAFRFKSLPNGVWEIKLKPNRLNHLDLYKLSMHWNGGQGERVPAWATRVVQDETTKIFSAQVWAPEKPYKFKKRSFKPDTSPLLIYECHIGMAQEDERIGTYDEFREI
;
A
#
# COMPACT_ATOMS: atom_id res chain seq x y z
N MET A 1 15.25 -16.82 -6.10
CA MET A 1 14.86 -17.44 -4.80
C MET A 1 13.88 -16.49 -4.11
N ARG A 2 12.57 -16.76 -4.28
CA ARG A 2 11.50 -15.90 -3.74
C ARG A 2 11.40 -16.14 -2.23
N CYS A 3 11.76 -15.16 -1.43
CA CYS A 3 11.42 -15.17 0.00
C CYS A 3 9.96 -14.73 0.12
N ARG A 4 9.03 -15.68 0.09
CA ARG A 4 7.66 -15.45 0.54
C ARG A 4 7.70 -15.30 2.05
N LEU A 5 7.65 -14.09 2.54
CA LEU A 5 7.18 -13.82 3.90
C LEU A 5 5.65 -13.94 3.85
N SER A 6 5.15 -15.17 3.93
CA SER A 6 3.74 -15.41 4.21
C SER A 6 3.53 -15.11 5.70
N PHE A 7 3.11 -13.89 5.99
CA PHE A 7 2.44 -13.60 7.24
C PHE A 7 1.08 -14.30 7.17
N PHE A 8 0.98 -15.47 7.77
CA PHE A 8 -0.29 -16.10 8.05
C PHE A 8 -0.98 -15.34 9.19
N TYR A 9 -1.51 -14.17 8.88
CA TYR A 9 -2.67 -13.67 9.58
C TYR A 9 -3.87 -14.32 8.87
N SER A 10 -4.36 -15.44 9.41
CA SER A 10 -5.72 -15.86 9.11
C SER A 10 -6.61 -14.90 9.88
N PRO A 11 -7.32 -13.97 9.21
CA PRO A 11 -8.37 -13.23 9.89
C PRO A 11 -9.30 -14.26 10.50
N PRO A 12 -9.82 -14.04 11.72
CA PRO A 12 -10.80 -14.95 12.28
C PRO A 12 -11.92 -15.05 11.24
N THR A 13 -12.07 -16.26 10.66
CA THR A 13 -13.20 -16.56 9.81
C THR A 13 -14.43 -16.17 10.60
N LEU A 14 -15.18 -15.18 10.11
CA LEU A 14 -16.44 -14.78 10.74
C LEU A 14 -17.32 -16.02 10.76
N ASN A 15 -17.30 -16.72 11.91
CA ASN A 15 -18.06 -17.94 12.06
C ASN A 15 -19.54 -17.52 12.13
N PRO A 16 -20.42 -17.98 11.23
CA PRO A 16 -21.86 -17.68 11.28
C PRO A 16 -22.46 -17.93 12.67
N THR A 17 -21.99 -18.95 13.34
CA THR A 17 -22.42 -19.31 14.71
C THR A 17 -22.12 -18.21 15.76
N ARG A 18 -21.11 -17.36 15.52
CA ARG A 18 -20.73 -16.30 16.47
C ARG A 18 -21.68 -15.09 16.46
N MET A 19 -22.27 -14.76 15.29
CA MET A 19 -23.29 -13.70 15.20
C MET A 19 -24.62 -14.11 15.84
N LEU A 20 -25.04 -15.35 15.64
CA LEU A 20 -26.20 -15.91 16.35
C LEU A 20 -26.00 -15.91 17.85
N ASN A 21 -24.77 -16.10 18.35
CA ASN A 21 -24.47 -15.99 19.77
C ASN A 21 -24.53 -14.53 20.26
N LEU A 22 -24.27 -13.54 19.41
CA LEU A 22 -24.42 -12.12 19.78
C LEU A 22 -25.86 -11.80 20.20
N VAL A 23 -26.84 -12.20 19.37
CA VAL A 23 -28.25 -11.99 19.67
C VAL A 23 -28.71 -12.83 20.88
N LYS A 24 -28.20 -14.07 21.02
CA LYS A 24 -28.49 -14.89 22.19
C LYS A 24 -27.94 -14.33 23.51
N ASN A 25 -26.79 -13.68 23.44
CA ASN A 25 -26.14 -13.12 24.62
C ASN A 25 -26.65 -11.72 24.97
N ASP A 26 -27.35 -11.04 24.07
CA ASP A 26 -27.97 -9.74 24.27
C ASP A 26 -29.40 -9.72 23.74
N PRO A 27 -30.40 -9.95 24.61
CA PRO A 27 -31.83 -9.98 24.23
C PRO A 27 -32.33 -8.69 23.59
N TRP A 28 -31.70 -7.53 23.86
CA TRP A 28 -32.06 -6.25 23.26
C TRP A 28 -31.80 -6.22 21.74
N LEU A 29 -30.98 -7.13 21.24
CA LEU A 29 -30.70 -7.28 19.80
C LEU A 29 -31.71 -8.15 19.06
N GLU A 30 -32.60 -8.88 19.78
CA GLU A 30 -33.58 -9.78 19.17
C GLU A 30 -34.46 -9.11 18.10
N PRO A 31 -35.00 -7.89 18.31
CA PRO A 31 -35.81 -7.21 17.29
C PRO A 31 -35.02 -6.89 16.00
N PHE A 32 -33.69 -6.91 16.07
CA PHE A 32 -32.78 -6.58 14.97
C PHE A 32 -32.09 -7.81 14.37
N SER A 33 -32.42 -9.02 14.81
CA SER A 33 -31.74 -10.26 14.43
C SER A 33 -31.69 -10.45 12.91
N SER A 34 -32.79 -10.24 12.20
CA SER A 34 -32.86 -10.36 10.74
C SER A 34 -31.94 -9.34 10.03
N THR A 35 -31.84 -8.13 10.53
CA THR A 35 -30.95 -7.09 9.99
C THR A 35 -29.49 -7.45 10.22
N ILE A 36 -29.17 -7.99 11.39
CA ILE A 36 -27.82 -8.43 11.77
C ILE A 36 -27.40 -9.61 10.88
N GLU A 37 -28.27 -10.61 10.73
CA GLU A 37 -28.03 -11.76 9.85
C GLU A 37 -27.84 -11.35 8.40
N HIS A 38 -28.69 -10.46 7.89
CA HIS A 38 -28.56 -9.95 6.52
C HIS A 38 -27.22 -9.25 6.28
N ARG A 39 -26.81 -8.36 7.20
CA ARG A 39 -25.49 -7.68 7.11
C ARG A 39 -24.33 -8.66 7.16
N HIS A 40 -24.43 -9.67 8.00
CA HIS A 40 -23.42 -10.72 8.08
C HIS A 40 -23.33 -11.51 6.78
N GLN A 41 -24.49 -11.89 6.20
CA GLN A 41 -24.54 -12.61 4.93
C GLN A 41 -23.97 -11.77 3.79
N LEU A 42 -24.27 -10.47 3.72
CA LEU A 42 -23.68 -9.56 2.74
C LEU A 42 -22.14 -9.53 2.81
N ALA A 43 -21.57 -9.55 4.02
CA ALA A 43 -20.10 -9.58 4.20
C ALA A 43 -19.50 -10.89 3.66
N ILE A 44 -20.14 -12.03 3.99
CA ILE A 44 -19.71 -13.36 3.51
C ILE A 44 -19.81 -13.44 1.98
N ASP A 45 -20.92 -12.98 1.41
CA ASP A 45 -21.13 -13.05 -0.03
C ASP A 45 -20.14 -12.15 -0.76
N LYS A 46 -19.85 -10.96 -0.22
CA LYS A 46 -18.84 -10.06 -0.78
C LYS A 46 -17.42 -10.65 -0.70
N GLU A 47 -17.07 -11.28 0.40
CA GLU A 47 -15.79 -11.97 0.52
C GLU A 47 -15.64 -13.08 -0.53
N LYS A 48 -16.69 -13.90 -0.71
CA LYS A 48 -16.70 -14.96 -1.74
C LYS A 48 -16.60 -14.39 -3.16
N GLU A 49 -17.29 -13.28 -3.43
CA GLU A 49 -17.22 -12.57 -4.72
C GLU A 49 -15.80 -12.11 -5.04
N LEU A 50 -15.11 -11.50 -4.05
CA LEU A 50 -13.77 -10.94 -4.22
C LEU A 50 -12.68 -12.02 -4.29
N CYS A 51 -12.76 -13.04 -3.44
CA CYS A 51 -11.69 -14.02 -3.25
C CYS A 51 -11.93 -15.31 -4.04
N GLY A 52 -13.14 -15.52 -4.57
CA GLY A 52 -13.56 -16.80 -5.11
C GLY A 52 -13.75 -17.87 -4.02
N PRO A 53 -14.10 -19.11 -4.41
CA PRO A 53 -14.54 -20.13 -3.47
C PRO A 53 -13.43 -20.70 -2.58
N LYS A 54 -12.15 -20.46 -2.89
CA LYS A 54 -10.98 -21.02 -2.18
C LYS A 54 -9.97 -19.96 -1.75
N GLY A 55 -10.17 -18.71 -2.13
CA GLY A 55 -9.29 -17.59 -1.77
C GLY A 55 -9.63 -17.01 -0.42
N SER A 56 -8.75 -16.14 0.07
CA SER A 56 -8.93 -15.34 1.28
C SER A 56 -8.81 -13.85 0.97
N LEU A 57 -9.30 -12.98 1.87
CA LEU A 57 -9.09 -11.54 1.75
C LEU A 57 -7.60 -11.18 1.71
N SER A 58 -6.74 -11.96 2.39
CA SER A 58 -5.29 -11.78 2.32
C SER A 58 -4.72 -12.05 0.93
N ASP A 59 -5.30 -13.03 0.19
CA ASP A 59 -4.88 -13.31 -1.19
C ASP A 59 -5.40 -12.24 -2.16
N PHE A 60 -6.59 -11.68 -1.88
CA PHE A 60 -7.16 -10.58 -2.66
C PHE A 60 -6.44 -9.26 -2.43
N ALA A 61 -5.98 -9.00 -1.20
CA ALA A 61 -5.35 -7.74 -0.79
C ALA A 61 -3.86 -7.66 -1.18
N ASP A 62 -3.49 -8.12 -2.38
CA ASP A 62 -2.12 -8.14 -2.90
C ASP A 62 -1.80 -7.01 -3.89
N GLY A 63 -2.68 -6.02 -3.99
CA GLY A 63 -2.54 -4.88 -4.91
C GLY A 63 -1.18 -4.18 -4.82
N TYR A 64 -0.56 -4.17 -3.65
CA TYR A 64 0.79 -3.61 -3.43
C TYR A 64 1.90 -4.38 -4.17
N LEU A 65 1.66 -5.62 -4.58
CA LEU A 65 2.56 -6.43 -5.41
C LEU A 65 2.39 -6.14 -6.91
N TYR A 66 1.29 -5.53 -7.28
CA TYR A 66 0.93 -5.24 -8.66
C TYR A 66 1.07 -3.76 -9.01
N PHE A 67 0.51 -2.87 -8.18
CA PHE A 67 0.56 -1.42 -8.36
C PHE A 67 1.84 -0.83 -7.77
N GLY A 68 2.18 0.39 -8.20
CA GLY A 68 3.39 1.10 -7.78
C GLY A 68 4.60 0.76 -8.64
N LEU A 69 5.78 1.09 -8.12
CA LEU A 69 7.06 0.92 -8.80
C LEU A 69 7.71 -0.40 -8.39
N HIS A 70 7.91 -1.28 -9.36
CA HIS A 70 8.53 -2.59 -9.17
C HIS A 70 9.72 -2.80 -10.11
N ARG A 71 10.58 -3.75 -9.75
CA ARG A 71 11.63 -4.28 -10.60
C ARG A 71 11.36 -5.75 -10.91
N ASN A 72 11.39 -6.13 -12.20
CA ASN A 72 11.26 -7.52 -12.60
C ASN A 72 12.62 -8.26 -12.52
N GLU A 73 12.63 -9.56 -12.82
CA GLU A 73 13.82 -10.41 -12.77
C GLU A 73 14.91 -9.98 -13.79
N LYS A 74 14.53 -9.27 -14.86
CA LYS A 74 15.45 -8.70 -15.85
C LYS A 74 16.00 -7.32 -15.44
N GLY A 75 15.60 -6.83 -14.28
CA GLY A 75 15.98 -5.51 -13.78
C GLY A 75 15.20 -4.35 -14.41
N GLU A 76 14.22 -4.62 -15.27
CA GLU A 76 13.38 -3.58 -15.85
C GLU A 76 12.42 -3.01 -14.80
N TRP A 77 12.14 -1.72 -14.89
CA TRP A 77 11.16 -1.05 -14.06
C TRP A 77 9.76 -1.21 -14.63
N ILE A 78 8.81 -1.52 -13.80
CA ILE A 78 7.38 -1.59 -14.13
C ILE A 78 6.65 -0.72 -13.13
N ILE A 79 5.89 0.27 -13.64
CA ILE A 79 5.06 1.13 -12.81
C ILE A 79 3.62 0.96 -13.27
N ARG A 80 2.73 0.71 -12.31
CA ARG A 80 1.30 0.63 -12.55
C ARG A 80 0.55 1.55 -11.62
N GLU A 81 -0.48 2.17 -12.17
CA GLU A 81 -1.39 3.05 -11.43
C GLU A 81 -2.83 2.76 -11.85
N TRP A 82 -3.75 2.88 -10.92
CA TRP A 82 -5.18 2.79 -11.22
C TRP A 82 -5.78 4.19 -11.32
N ALA A 83 -6.24 4.53 -12.51
CA ALA A 83 -6.79 5.85 -12.81
C ALA A 83 -7.83 5.74 -13.93
N PRO A 84 -9.05 5.26 -13.62
CA PRO A 84 -10.07 4.95 -14.64
C PRO A 84 -10.57 6.17 -15.41
N HIS A 85 -10.42 7.37 -14.86
CA HIS A 85 -10.85 8.62 -15.49
C HIS A 85 -9.73 9.41 -16.14
N ALA A 86 -8.48 8.90 -16.11
CA ALA A 86 -7.37 9.55 -16.78
C ALA A 86 -7.46 9.38 -18.30
N THR A 87 -7.05 10.41 -19.04
CA THR A 87 -6.92 10.42 -20.50
C THR A 87 -5.45 10.28 -20.94
N GLY A 88 -4.51 10.52 -20.03
CA GLY A 88 -3.07 10.36 -20.22
C GLY A 88 -2.33 10.41 -18.90
N ILE A 89 -1.23 9.65 -18.81
CA ILE A 89 -0.33 9.67 -17.65
C ILE A 89 1.10 9.67 -18.15
N TYR A 90 1.93 10.52 -17.53
CA TYR A 90 3.37 10.55 -17.73
C TYR A 90 4.09 10.40 -16.41
N LEU A 91 5.18 9.65 -16.42
CA LEU A 91 6.14 9.66 -15.32
C LEU A 91 7.06 10.86 -15.50
N ILE A 92 7.11 11.74 -14.51
CA ILE A 92 7.98 12.91 -14.47
C ILE A 92 8.88 12.84 -13.23
N GLY A 93 10.07 13.38 -13.34
CA GLY A 93 11.04 13.38 -12.23
C GLY A 93 12.43 13.80 -12.68
N ASP A 94 13.43 13.52 -11.84
CA ASP A 94 14.83 13.93 -12.09
C ASP A 94 15.37 13.41 -13.43
N PHE A 95 14.96 12.22 -13.83
CA PHE A 95 15.35 11.57 -15.10
C PHE A 95 14.73 12.20 -16.36
N SER A 96 13.79 13.14 -16.22
CA SER A 96 13.08 13.80 -17.32
C SER A 96 13.11 15.33 -17.24
N ASP A 97 13.91 15.92 -16.33
CA ASP A 97 13.84 17.35 -15.95
C ASP A 97 12.42 17.79 -15.60
N TRP A 98 11.66 16.90 -14.95
CA TRP A 98 10.26 17.11 -14.56
C TRP A 98 9.32 17.45 -15.73
N LYS A 99 9.66 16.99 -16.95
CA LYS A 99 8.90 17.20 -18.18
C LYS A 99 8.19 15.94 -18.64
N GLU A 100 7.06 16.13 -19.28
CA GLU A 100 6.36 15.07 -19.99
C GLU A 100 7.10 14.71 -21.27
N LEU A 101 7.76 13.55 -21.29
CA LEU A 101 8.45 13.04 -22.45
C LEU A 101 7.73 11.82 -22.99
N PRO A 102 7.64 11.63 -24.34
CA PRO A 102 6.98 10.45 -24.93
C PRO A 102 7.53 9.10 -24.41
N ALA A 103 8.83 9.06 -24.09
CA ALA A 103 9.49 7.87 -23.55
C ALA A 103 8.98 7.46 -22.15
N PHE A 104 8.31 8.36 -21.44
CA PHE A 104 7.78 8.17 -20.09
C PHE A 104 6.25 8.19 -20.03
N ARG A 105 5.58 8.05 -21.18
CA ARG A 105 4.13 7.95 -21.27
C ARG A 105 3.65 6.55 -20.90
N PHE A 106 2.66 6.46 -20.03
CA PHE A 106 1.97 5.22 -19.71
C PHE A 106 1.06 4.76 -20.83
N LYS A 107 0.86 3.45 -20.90
CA LYS A 107 -0.13 2.79 -21.75
C LYS A 107 -1.37 2.49 -20.89
N SER A 108 -2.54 2.78 -21.42
CA SER A 108 -3.80 2.36 -20.82
C SER A 108 -3.98 0.85 -21.02
N LEU A 109 -4.40 0.19 -19.96
CA LEU A 109 -4.78 -1.22 -19.91
C LEU A 109 -6.26 -1.34 -19.54
N PRO A 110 -6.87 -2.53 -19.64
CA PRO A 110 -8.25 -2.75 -19.18
C PRO A 110 -8.47 -2.36 -17.71
N ASN A 111 -9.72 -2.09 -17.35
CA ASN A 111 -10.16 -1.80 -15.98
C ASN A 111 -9.55 -0.53 -15.34
N GLY A 112 -9.16 0.45 -16.16
CA GLY A 112 -8.62 1.72 -15.68
C GLY A 112 -7.19 1.66 -15.17
N VAL A 113 -6.47 0.58 -15.47
CA VAL A 113 -5.06 0.42 -15.13
C VAL A 113 -4.19 1.11 -16.18
N TRP A 114 -3.11 1.73 -15.73
CA TRP A 114 -2.08 2.33 -16.56
C TRP A 114 -0.74 1.70 -16.24
N GLU A 115 0.06 1.39 -17.25
CA GLU A 115 1.36 0.74 -17.10
C GLU A 115 2.44 1.45 -17.93
N ILE A 116 3.63 1.55 -17.37
CA ILE A 116 4.85 1.85 -18.10
C ILE A 116 5.93 0.83 -17.76
N LYS A 117 6.71 0.42 -18.78
CA LYS A 117 7.90 -0.43 -18.63
C LYS A 117 9.13 0.32 -19.11
N LEU A 118 10.14 0.40 -18.26
CA LEU A 118 11.36 1.12 -18.53
C LEU A 118 12.57 0.20 -18.42
N LYS A 119 13.60 0.47 -19.24
CA LYS A 119 14.88 -0.25 -19.15
C LYS A 119 15.54 -0.04 -17.78
N PRO A 120 16.42 -0.96 -17.34
CA PRO A 120 17.04 -0.89 -16.01
C PRO A 120 17.76 0.42 -15.67
N ASN A 121 18.35 1.06 -16.68
CA ASN A 121 19.15 2.29 -16.55
C ASN A 121 18.33 3.59 -16.70
N ARG A 122 17.01 3.52 -16.69
CA ARG A 122 16.15 4.71 -16.86
C ARG A 122 15.79 5.40 -15.56
N LEU A 123 15.88 4.69 -14.43
CA LEU A 123 15.67 5.23 -13.09
C LEU A 123 16.84 4.78 -12.20
N ASN A 124 17.31 5.69 -11.36
CA ASN A 124 18.36 5.44 -10.38
C ASN A 124 17.82 5.43 -8.96
N HIS A 125 18.58 4.83 -8.04
CA HIS A 125 18.28 4.94 -6.62
C HIS A 125 18.27 6.41 -6.18
N LEU A 126 17.24 6.82 -5.44
CA LEU A 126 16.95 8.16 -4.95
C LEU A 126 16.39 9.14 -5.97
N ASP A 127 16.24 8.82 -7.24
CA ASP A 127 15.52 9.69 -8.18
C ASP A 127 14.14 10.05 -7.62
N LEU A 128 13.78 11.33 -7.65
CA LEU A 128 12.47 11.81 -7.29
C LEU A 128 11.51 11.72 -8.48
N TYR A 129 10.25 11.38 -8.21
CA TYR A 129 9.26 11.27 -9.27
C TYR A 129 7.84 11.55 -8.81
N LYS A 130 7.00 11.92 -9.78
CA LYS A 130 5.56 12.05 -9.69
C LYS A 130 4.88 11.51 -10.95
N LEU A 131 3.56 11.46 -10.93
CA LEU A 131 2.74 11.26 -12.12
C LEU A 131 2.16 12.61 -12.54
N SER A 132 2.37 12.99 -13.81
CA SER A 132 1.55 14.01 -14.46
C SER A 132 0.33 13.33 -15.05
N MET A 133 -0.84 13.71 -14.53
CA MET A 133 -2.13 13.10 -14.83
C MET A 133 -2.96 14.05 -15.67
N HIS A 134 -3.54 13.52 -16.76
CA HIS A 134 -4.47 14.23 -17.60
C HIS A 134 -5.87 13.61 -17.47
N TRP A 135 -6.90 14.42 -17.44
CA TRP A 135 -8.31 14.02 -17.46
C TRP A 135 -9.16 15.04 -18.25
N ASN A 136 -10.40 14.73 -18.51
CA ASN A 136 -11.30 15.67 -19.21
C ASN A 136 -11.41 16.98 -18.41
N GLY A 137 -10.95 18.06 -19.02
CA GLY A 137 -11.03 19.41 -18.44
C GLY A 137 -9.86 19.80 -17.53
N GLY A 138 -8.78 18.98 -17.43
CA GLY A 138 -7.65 19.39 -16.62
C GLY A 138 -6.45 18.44 -16.63
N GLN A 139 -5.42 18.87 -15.93
CA GLN A 139 -4.22 18.10 -15.65
C GLN A 139 -3.64 18.49 -14.29
N GLY A 140 -2.81 17.63 -13.71
CA GLY A 140 -2.14 17.91 -12.45
C GLY A 140 -1.14 16.83 -12.07
N GLU A 141 -0.22 17.21 -11.18
CA GLU A 141 0.77 16.29 -10.64
C GLU A 141 0.26 15.61 -9.36
N ARG A 142 0.62 14.35 -9.17
CA ARG A 142 0.40 13.67 -7.90
C ARG A 142 1.50 12.66 -7.58
N VAL A 143 1.71 12.43 -6.31
CA VAL A 143 2.45 11.27 -5.82
C VAL A 143 1.64 10.01 -6.14
N PRO A 144 2.25 8.95 -6.71
CA PRO A 144 1.54 7.70 -6.98
C PRO A 144 0.89 7.12 -5.71
N ALA A 145 -0.32 6.58 -5.84
CA ALA A 145 -1.06 6.03 -4.70
C ALA A 145 -0.32 4.86 -4.00
N TRP A 146 0.49 4.12 -4.76
CA TRP A 146 1.26 2.98 -4.29
C TRP A 146 2.77 3.27 -4.20
N ALA A 147 3.14 4.53 -3.93
CA ALA A 147 4.54 4.87 -3.69
C ALA A 147 5.05 4.20 -2.40
N THR A 148 6.14 3.43 -2.52
CA THR A 148 6.75 2.75 -1.36
C THR A 148 7.63 3.66 -0.51
N ARG A 149 8.06 4.78 -1.08
CA ARG A 149 8.84 5.81 -0.39
C ARG A 149 8.40 7.19 -0.88
N VAL A 150 8.12 8.06 0.08
CA VAL A 150 7.77 9.47 -0.16
C VAL A 150 8.69 10.33 0.68
N VAL A 151 9.21 11.40 0.11
CA VAL A 151 10.08 12.36 0.79
C VAL A 151 9.53 13.76 0.60
N GLN A 152 9.80 14.63 1.56
CA GLN A 152 9.45 16.04 1.51
C GLN A 152 10.70 16.87 1.24
N ASP A 153 10.61 17.78 0.30
CA ASP A 153 11.68 18.75 0.06
C ASP A 153 11.79 19.74 1.23
N GLU A 154 12.98 19.93 1.74
CA GLU A 154 13.23 20.72 2.95
C GLU A 154 12.86 22.22 2.78
N THR A 155 12.99 22.74 1.56
CA THR A 155 12.76 24.16 1.26
C THR A 155 11.32 24.43 0.84
N THR A 156 10.85 23.69 -0.16
CA THR A 156 9.52 23.91 -0.76
C THR A 156 8.41 23.21 0.01
N LYS A 157 8.75 22.24 0.87
CA LYS A 157 7.82 21.38 1.60
C LYS A 157 6.92 20.53 0.70
N ILE A 158 7.28 20.41 -0.58
CA ILE A 158 6.55 19.59 -1.56
C ILE A 158 6.94 18.11 -1.39
N PHE A 159 5.95 17.24 -1.40
CA PHE A 159 6.16 15.80 -1.38
C PHE A 159 6.38 15.23 -2.77
N SER A 160 7.32 14.29 -2.89
CA SER A 160 7.59 13.50 -4.09
C SER A 160 7.80 12.03 -3.72
N ALA A 161 7.41 11.13 -4.61
CA ALA A 161 7.83 9.75 -4.50
C ALA A 161 9.32 9.63 -4.81
N GLN A 162 9.99 8.65 -4.21
CA GLN A 162 11.41 8.41 -4.42
C GLN A 162 11.68 6.97 -4.80
N VAL A 163 12.51 6.77 -5.82
CA VAL A 163 12.96 5.44 -6.24
C VAL A 163 13.83 4.82 -5.14
N TRP A 164 13.39 3.69 -4.59
CA TRP A 164 14.13 2.99 -3.55
C TRP A 164 14.69 1.68 -4.08
N ALA A 165 15.97 1.70 -4.46
CA ALA A 165 16.69 0.54 -4.98
C ALA A 165 18.16 0.58 -4.55
N PRO A 166 18.46 0.47 -3.24
CA PRO A 166 19.83 0.49 -2.75
C PRO A 166 20.59 -0.74 -3.25
N GLU A 167 21.89 -0.58 -3.56
CA GLU A 167 22.76 -1.69 -3.94
C GLU A 167 22.81 -2.79 -2.87
N LYS A 168 22.77 -2.37 -1.60
CA LYS A 168 22.74 -3.26 -0.44
C LYS A 168 21.42 -3.06 0.32
N PRO A 169 20.38 -3.83 -0.03
CA PRO A 169 19.11 -3.75 0.69
C PRO A 169 19.28 -4.16 2.15
N TYR A 170 18.52 -3.48 3.02
CA TYR A 170 18.53 -3.80 4.45
C TYR A 170 18.12 -5.25 4.69
N LYS A 171 18.85 -5.92 5.55
CA LYS A 171 18.55 -7.30 5.98
C LYS A 171 18.22 -7.29 7.47
N PHE A 172 17.02 -7.73 7.80
CA PHE A 172 16.62 -7.90 9.19
C PHE A 172 17.55 -8.91 9.90
N LYS A 173 18.05 -8.53 11.06
CA LYS A 173 18.93 -9.41 11.88
C LYS A 173 18.16 -10.64 12.38
N LYS A 174 16.90 -10.46 12.78
CA LYS A 174 15.99 -11.55 13.16
C LYS A 174 15.19 -12.00 11.93
N ARG A 175 15.38 -13.25 11.53
CA ARG A 175 14.77 -13.82 10.32
C ARG A 175 13.45 -14.55 10.57
N SER A 176 13.13 -14.85 11.83
CA SER A 176 11.90 -15.53 12.21
C SER A 176 11.24 -14.75 13.34
N PHE A 177 9.97 -14.47 13.15
CA PHE A 177 9.08 -13.92 14.16
C PHE A 177 7.92 -14.90 14.34
N LYS A 178 7.68 -15.33 15.58
CA LYS A 178 6.47 -16.06 15.93
C LYS A 178 5.52 -15.08 16.61
N PRO A 179 4.35 -14.80 16.03
CA PRO A 179 3.36 -13.97 16.69
C PRO A 179 3.00 -14.59 18.04
N ASP A 180 2.98 -13.77 19.09
CA ASP A 180 2.39 -14.14 20.35
C ASP A 180 0.86 -14.11 20.21
N THR A 181 0.18 -15.18 20.61
CA THR A 181 -1.28 -15.28 20.57
C THR A 181 -1.92 -14.86 21.91
N SER A 182 -1.13 -14.43 22.88
CA SER A 182 -1.63 -13.86 24.15
C SER A 182 -2.33 -12.52 23.90
N PRO A 183 -3.13 -12.02 24.86
CA PRO A 183 -3.70 -10.68 24.75
C PRO A 183 -2.62 -9.64 24.54
N LEU A 184 -2.80 -8.81 23.48
CA LEU A 184 -1.82 -7.79 23.12
C LEU A 184 -1.84 -6.65 24.15
N LEU A 185 -0.67 -6.28 24.66
CA LEU A 185 -0.42 -5.04 25.35
C LEU A 185 0.20 -4.07 24.35
N ILE A 186 -0.52 -3.02 24.01
CA ILE A 186 -0.11 -2.06 22.98
C ILE A 186 0.30 -0.76 23.66
N TYR A 187 1.55 -0.34 23.43
CA TYR A 187 2.05 0.98 23.79
C TYR A 187 2.21 1.81 22.52
N GLU A 188 1.48 2.91 22.41
CA GLU A 188 1.60 3.88 21.34
C GLU A 188 2.46 5.04 21.79
N CYS A 189 3.45 5.43 20.97
CA CYS A 189 4.30 6.58 21.25
C CYS A 189 4.55 7.40 20.00
N HIS A 190 4.77 8.69 20.19
CA HIS A 190 5.19 9.60 19.14
C HIS A 190 6.69 9.90 19.28
N ILE A 191 7.49 9.29 18.44
CA ILE A 191 8.98 9.33 18.53
C ILE A 191 9.51 10.77 18.52
N GLY A 192 8.95 11.62 17.64
CA GLY A 192 9.35 13.03 17.57
C GLY A 192 9.05 13.86 18.82
N MET A 193 8.18 13.37 19.73
CA MET A 193 7.78 14.04 20.96
C MET A 193 8.27 13.31 22.23
N ALA A 194 9.08 12.28 22.09
CA ALA A 194 9.57 11.47 23.20
C ALA A 194 10.79 12.06 23.91
N GLN A 195 11.00 13.36 23.80
CA GLN A 195 12.10 14.12 24.42
C GLN A 195 11.65 15.52 24.84
N GLU A 196 12.42 16.18 25.69
CA GLU A 196 12.08 17.49 26.26
C GLU A 196 12.79 18.68 25.56
N ASP A 197 13.52 18.44 24.46
CA ASP A 197 14.42 19.41 23.80
C ASP A 197 13.68 20.42 22.89
N GLU A 198 12.38 20.61 22.97
CA GLU A 198 11.55 21.54 22.16
C GLU A 198 11.77 21.42 20.64
N ARG A 199 12.20 20.25 20.16
CA ARG A 199 12.40 19.92 18.74
C ARG A 199 11.85 18.54 18.43
N ILE A 200 11.74 18.22 17.16
CA ILE A 200 11.35 16.88 16.71
C ILE A 200 12.52 15.92 16.94
N GLY A 201 12.31 14.87 17.72
CA GLY A 201 13.29 13.81 17.96
C GLY A 201 13.45 12.87 16.77
N THR A 202 14.57 12.16 16.73
CA THR A 202 14.88 11.15 15.74
C THR A 202 14.66 9.73 16.28
N TYR A 203 14.58 8.73 15.40
CA TYR A 203 14.51 7.33 15.80
C TYR A 203 15.77 6.84 16.54
N ASP A 204 16.93 7.40 16.19
CA ASP A 204 18.18 7.05 16.87
C ASP A 204 18.21 7.56 18.30
N GLU A 205 17.78 8.80 18.54
CA GLU A 205 17.63 9.36 19.88
C GLU A 205 16.62 8.56 20.71
N PHE A 206 15.46 8.24 20.14
CA PHE A 206 14.45 7.43 20.83
C PHE A 206 14.95 6.03 21.21
N ARG A 207 15.86 5.46 20.47
CA ARG A 207 16.47 4.16 20.80
C ARG A 207 17.38 4.21 22.03
N GLU A 208 17.98 5.35 22.32
CA GLU A 208 18.93 5.53 23.42
C GLU A 208 18.26 5.91 24.76
N ILE A 209 16.96 6.26 24.72
CA ILE A 209 16.12 6.50 25.91
C ILE A 209 15.64 5.15 26.49
#